data_d09c17f5f58315491a8568b638087502
#
_entry.id   d09c17f5f58315491a8568b638087502
#
_cell.length_a   1.000
_cell.length_b   1.000
_cell.length_c   1.000
_cell.angle_alpha   90.00
_cell.angle_beta   90.00
_cell.angle_gamma   90.00
#
_symmetry.space_group_name_H-M   'P 1'
#
loop_
_entity.id
_entity.type
_entity.pdbx_description
1 polymer ?
#
loop_
_entity_poly.entity_id
_entity_poly.type
_entity_poly.pdbx_seq_one_letter_code
_entity_poly.pdbx_strand_id
1 'polypeptide(L)'
;MKVGFTSSDGERINEHFGNANTVYLWDIEADRAECVGKVEWPETTDDGKAGEDRITARAVTLEGCAIVCTLQIGGPAAAKLVARHIHPLKTQTETPISEMVGKLQYVLRGDAPPWLAKTMGTPVRQRHIEQIDDE
;
A
#
# COMPACT_ATOMS: atom_id res chain seq x y z
N MET A 1 -10.03 -6.03 -2.76
CA MET A 1 -8.96 -5.04 -2.93
C MET A 1 -7.67 -5.61 -2.37
N LYS A 2 -6.63 -5.63 -3.19
CA LYS A 2 -5.35 -6.18 -2.74
C LYS A 2 -4.50 -5.08 -2.13
N VAL A 3 -3.95 -5.35 -0.95
CA VAL A 3 -3.16 -4.38 -0.20
C VAL A 3 -1.88 -5.05 0.26
N GLY A 4 -0.76 -4.34 0.11
CA GLY A 4 0.52 -4.84 0.58
C GLY A 4 0.94 -4.13 1.86
N PHE A 5 1.59 -4.87 2.75
CA PHE A 5 2.09 -4.34 4.01
C PHE A 5 3.55 -4.71 4.16
N THR A 6 4.42 -3.72 4.28
CA THR A 6 5.84 -4.02 4.52
C THR A 6 6.00 -4.40 5.98
N SER A 7 6.49 -5.60 6.21
CA SER A 7 6.54 -6.14 7.56
C SER A 7 7.62 -7.19 7.66
N SER A 8 8.28 -7.25 8.80
CA SER A 8 9.27 -8.29 9.04
C SER A 8 8.67 -9.51 9.72
N ASP A 9 7.49 -9.36 10.32
CA ASP A 9 6.92 -10.45 11.11
C ASP A 9 5.49 -10.82 10.69
N GLY A 10 4.93 -10.09 9.73
CA GLY A 10 3.58 -10.39 9.29
C GLY A 10 2.50 -9.90 10.23
N GLU A 11 2.86 -9.19 11.28
CA GLU A 11 1.90 -8.71 12.25
C GLU A 11 1.86 -7.20 12.35
N ARG A 12 2.99 -6.54 12.10
CA ARG A 12 3.07 -5.09 12.21
C ARG A 12 3.66 -4.50 10.95
N ILE A 13 3.18 -3.32 10.60
CA ILE A 13 3.80 -2.53 9.55
C ILE A 13 4.99 -1.86 10.22
N ASN A 14 6.15 -2.46 10.07
CA ASN A 14 7.33 -2.01 10.82
C ASN A 14 8.57 -1.83 9.96
N GLU A 15 8.42 -1.79 8.63
CA GLU A 15 9.57 -1.64 7.76
C GLU A 15 9.39 -0.45 6.85
N HIS A 16 10.50 0.26 6.62
CA HIS A 16 10.54 1.25 5.56
C HIS A 16 10.53 0.54 4.22
N PHE A 17 9.92 1.16 3.24
CA PHE A 17 9.81 0.53 1.93
C PHE A 17 11.18 0.14 1.39
N GLY A 18 12.17 1.00 1.57
CA GLY A 18 13.49 0.76 1.03
C GLY A 18 14.26 -0.35 1.73
N ASN A 19 13.88 -0.67 2.95
CA ASN A 19 14.59 -1.67 3.75
C ASN A 19 13.83 -2.97 3.89
N ALA A 20 12.60 -3.01 3.45
CA ALA A 20 11.77 -4.20 3.64
C ALA A 20 12.27 -5.35 2.80
N ASN A 21 12.18 -6.55 3.34
CA ASN A 21 12.48 -7.76 2.61
C ASN A 21 11.22 -8.53 2.27
N THR A 22 10.11 -8.20 2.90
CA THR A 22 8.87 -8.93 2.72
C THR A 22 7.70 -7.97 2.69
N VAL A 23 6.79 -8.21 1.78
CA VAL A 23 5.52 -7.49 1.74
C VAL A 23 4.43 -8.53 1.85
N TYR A 24 3.59 -8.41 2.87
CA TYR A 24 2.47 -9.32 3.03
C TYR A 24 1.29 -8.80 2.25
N LEU A 25 0.65 -9.69 1.51
CA LEU A 25 -0.44 -9.34 0.61
C LEU A 25 -1.76 -9.78 1.22
N TRP A 26 -2.70 -8.87 1.26
CA TRP A 26 -4.02 -9.13 1.81
C TRP A 26 -5.08 -8.79 0.79
N ASP A 27 -6.15 -9.55 0.82
CA ASP A 27 -7.36 -9.23 0.07
C ASP A 27 -8.37 -8.70 1.07
N ILE A 28 -8.73 -7.42 0.93
CA ILE A 28 -9.55 -6.74 1.92
C ILE A 28 -10.83 -6.25 1.28
N GLU A 29 -11.95 -6.68 1.85
CA GLU A 29 -13.26 -6.20 1.46
C GLU A 29 -13.93 -5.61 2.68
N ALA A 30 -15.08 -4.98 2.47
CA ALA A 30 -15.76 -4.32 3.58
C ALA A 30 -16.09 -5.27 4.73
N ASP A 31 -16.40 -6.51 4.42
CA ASP A 31 -16.85 -7.47 5.42
C ASP A 31 -15.94 -8.68 5.52
N ARG A 32 -14.76 -8.65 4.86
CA ARG A 32 -13.91 -9.81 4.83
C ARG A 32 -12.48 -9.37 4.55
N ALA A 33 -11.53 -10.04 5.15
CA ALA A 33 -10.13 -9.76 4.89
C ALA A 33 -9.33 -11.02 5.18
N GLU A 34 -8.34 -11.28 4.34
CA GLU A 34 -7.48 -12.43 4.56
C GLU A 34 -6.14 -12.19 3.92
N CYS A 35 -5.11 -12.78 4.53
CA CYS A 35 -3.77 -12.73 3.95
C CYS A 35 -3.70 -13.77 2.86
N VAL A 36 -3.37 -13.33 1.64
CA VAL A 36 -3.37 -14.22 0.50
C VAL A 36 -1.97 -14.61 0.05
N GLY A 37 -0.94 -14.06 0.68
CA GLY A 37 0.40 -14.44 0.33
C GLY A 37 1.39 -13.38 0.73
N LYS A 38 2.59 -13.50 0.20
CA LYS A 38 3.62 -12.51 0.45
C LYS A 38 4.57 -12.46 -0.73
N VAL A 39 5.21 -11.31 -0.87
CA VAL A 39 6.28 -11.12 -1.83
C VAL A 39 7.56 -10.97 -1.04
N GLU A 40 8.59 -11.69 -1.44
CA GLU A 40 9.87 -11.59 -0.77
C GLU A 40 10.86 -10.93 -1.71
N TRP A 41 11.53 -9.91 -1.20
CA TRP A 41 12.56 -9.21 -1.94
C TRP A 41 13.90 -9.66 -1.42
N PRO A 42 14.84 -9.97 -2.30
CA PRO A 42 16.16 -10.38 -1.83
C PRO A 42 16.78 -9.25 -1.04
N GLU A 43 17.58 -9.63 -0.10
CA GLU A 43 18.34 -8.67 0.65
C GLU A 43 19.17 -7.85 -0.31
N THR A 44 19.18 -6.54 -0.09
CA THR A 44 19.91 -5.68 -0.97
C THR A 44 21.39 -5.92 -0.80
N THR A 45 21.97 -6.49 -1.80
CA THR A 45 23.42 -6.53 -1.86
C THR A 45 23.81 -5.44 -2.81
N ASP A 46 24.97 -4.92 -2.60
CA ASP A 46 25.47 -3.91 -3.49
C ASP A 46 26.06 -4.60 -4.69
N ASP A 47 25.21 -4.84 -5.66
CA ASP A 47 25.64 -5.49 -6.89
C ASP A 47 25.87 -4.48 -7.99
N GLY A 48 25.98 -3.21 -7.65
CA GLY A 48 26.25 -2.19 -8.61
C GLY A 48 25.04 -1.60 -9.28
N LYS A 49 23.87 -2.08 -8.92
CA LYS A 49 22.65 -1.54 -9.50
C LYS A 49 22.28 -0.24 -8.85
N ALA A 50 21.79 0.67 -9.65
CA ALA A 50 21.30 1.92 -9.12
C ALA A 50 20.08 1.67 -8.25
N GLY A 51 19.92 2.52 -7.24
CA GLY A 51 18.75 2.41 -6.38
C GLY A 51 17.46 2.47 -7.15
N GLU A 52 17.44 3.25 -8.23
CA GLU A 52 16.23 3.39 -9.01
C GLU A 52 15.82 2.08 -9.67
N ASP A 53 16.80 1.31 -10.16
CA ASP A 53 16.48 0.01 -10.76
C ASP A 53 15.90 -0.92 -9.74
N ARG A 54 16.44 -0.90 -8.52
CA ARG A 54 15.93 -1.74 -7.46
C ARG A 54 14.51 -1.34 -7.07
N ILE A 55 14.27 -0.05 -6.99
CA ILE A 55 12.95 0.45 -6.65
C ILE A 55 11.94 0.04 -7.71
N THR A 56 12.31 0.14 -8.98
CA THR A 56 11.42 -0.25 -10.05
C THR A 56 11.10 -1.73 -9.98
N ALA A 57 12.12 -2.55 -9.73
CA ALA A 57 11.89 -3.99 -9.63
C ALA A 57 10.93 -4.31 -8.50
N ARG A 58 11.07 -3.62 -7.36
CA ARG A 58 10.16 -3.84 -6.25
C ARG A 58 8.74 -3.42 -6.60
N ALA A 59 8.59 -2.29 -7.25
CA ALA A 59 7.27 -1.81 -7.62
C ALA A 59 6.57 -2.77 -8.57
N VAL A 60 7.33 -3.37 -9.48
CA VAL A 60 6.74 -4.32 -10.42
C VAL A 60 6.14 -5.52 -9.70
N THR A 61 6.80 -5.99 -8.63
CA THR A 61 6.27 -7.14 -7.89
C THR A 61 4.96 -6.83 -7.20
N LEU A 62 4.62 -5.56 -7.06
CA LEU A 62 3.42 -5.16 -6.34
C LEU A 62 2.29 -4.74 -7.28
N GLU A 63 2.47 -4.92 -8.57
CA GLU A 63 1.41 -4.59 -9.51
C GLU A 63 0.17 -5.38 -9.17
N GLY A 64 -0.97 -4.71 -9.26
CA GLY A 64 -2.22 -5.32 -8.86
C GLY A 64 -2.66 -4.91 -7.47
N CYS A 65 -1.74 -4.40 -6.65
CA CYS A 65 -2.13 -3.87 -5.36
C CYS A 65 -2.77 -2.51 -5.53
N ALA A 66 -3.82 -2.25 -4.77
CA ALA A 66 -4.44 -0.93 -4.76
C ALA A 66 -3.68 0.01 -3.83
N ILE A 67 -3.17 -0.53 -2.74
CA ILE A 67 -2.50 0.24 -1.71
C ILE A 67 -1.29 -0.55 -1.22
N VAL A 68 -0.23 0.15 -0.89
CA VAL A 68 0.90 -0.45 -0.18
C VAL A 68 1.13 0.39 1.06
N CYS A 69 0.98 -0.25 2.22
CA CYS A 69 1.18 0.41 3.50
C CYS A 69 2.60 0.13 3.98
N THR A 70 3.28 1.17 4.38
CA THR A 70 4.67 1.05 4.80
C THR A 70 4.93 2.06 5.91
N LEU A 71 5.96 1.81 6.69
CA LEU A 71 6.32 2.72 7.76
C LEU A 71 6.75 4.06 7.18
N GLN A 72 7.64 4.03 6.21
CA GLN A 72 8.11 5.21 5.51
C GLN A 72 8.45 4.83 4.08
N ILE A 73 8.41 5.82 3.19
CA ILE A 73 8.77 5.58 1.80
C ILE A 73 9.33 6.87 1.23
N GLY A 74 10.40 6.76 0.49
CA GLY A 74 10.99 7.93 -0.14
C GLY A 74 10.21 8.37 -1.37
N GLY A 75 10.46 9.62 -1.78
CA GLY A 75 9.74 10.21 -2.91
C GLY A 75 9.88 9.41 -4.19
N PRO A 76 11.09 9.02 -4.59
CA PRO A 76 11.22 8.26 -5.85
C PRO A 76 10.45 6.94 -5.83
N ALA A 77 10.46 6.25 -4.71
CA ALA A 77 9.74 4.98 -4.61
C ALA A 77 8.24 5.22 -4.65
N ALA A 78 7.78 6.24 -3.95
CA ALA A 78 6.35 6.57 -3.96
C ALA A 78 5.90 6.90 -5.38
N ALA A 79 6.72 7.65 -6.13
CA ALA A 79 6.36 8.01 -7.49
C ALA A 79 6.25 6.78 -8.38
N LYS A 80 7.11 5.79 -8.17
CA LYS A 80 7.05 4.56 -8.95
C LYS A 80 5.77 3.79 -8.68
N LEU A 81 5.33 3.78 -7.44
CA LEU A 81 4.08 3.12 -7.09
C LEU A 81 2.90 3.86 -7.70
N VAL A 82 2.89 5.18 -7.58
CA VAL A 82 1.79 5.97 -8.12
C VAL A 82 1.69 5.79 -9.64
N ALA A 83 2.83 5.71 -10.32
CA ALA A 83 2.82 5.50 -11.76
C ALA A 83 2.17 4.18 -12.14
N ARG A 84 2.09 3.23 -11.21
CA ARG A 84 1.46 1.93 -11.43
C ARG A 84 0.08 1.86 -10.79
N HIS A 85 -0.47 3.00 -10.41
CA HIS A 85 -1.80 3.09 -9.81
C HIS A 85 -1.86 2.39 -8.46
N ILE A 86 -0.75 2.40 -7.74
CA ILE A 86 -0.67 1.88 -6.39
C ILE A 86 -0.52 3.07 -5.45
N HIS A 87 -1.42 3.16 -4.47
CA HIS A 87 -1.36 4.26 -3.53
C HIS A 87 -0.41 3.93 -2.38
N PRO A 88 0.68 4.67 -2.20
CA PRO A 88 1.56 4.45 -1.05
C PRO A 88 0.98 5.13 0.17
N LEU A 89 0.90 4.39 1.27
CA LEU A 89 0.35 4.91 2.50
C LEU A 89 1.39 4.74 3.60
N LYS A 90 1.81 5.85 4.20
CA LYS A 90 2.80 5.83 5.28
C LYS A 90 2.07 5.81 6.62
N THR A 91 2.46 4.88 7.48
CA THR A 91 1.91 4.87 8.82
C THR A 91 2.72 5.74 9.77
N GLN A 92 4.01 5.90 9.49
CA GLN A 92 4.95 6.71 10.27
C GLN A 92 5.27 6.13 11.62
N THR A 93 4.42 5.32 12.19
CA THR A 93 4.70 4.58 13.42
C THR A 93 4.31 3.14 13.18
N GLU A 94 4.93 2.24 13.93
CA GLU A 94 4.59 0.83 13.82
C GLU A 94 3.12 0.66 14.12
N THR A 95 2.45 -0.04 13.23
CA THR A 95 1.00 -0.21 13.32
C THR A 95 0.67 -1.67 13.07
N PRO A 96 -0.13 -2.29 13.92
CA PRO A 96 -0.55 -3.66 13.65
C PRO A 96 -1.28 -3.74 12.31
N ILE A 97 -0.98 -4.78 11.55
CA ILE A 97 -1.64 -4.97 10.26
C ILE A 97 -3.15 -5.10 10.50
N SER A 98 -3.54 -5.83 11.55
CA SER A 98 -4.97 -5.99 11.83
C SER A 98 -5.67 -4.66 12.07
N GLU A 99 -4.98 -3.72 12.69
CA GLU A 99 -5.56 -2.41 12.92
C GLU A 99 -5.76 -1.67 11.60
N MET A 100 -4.77 -1.73 10.72
CA MET A 100 -4.89 -1.06 9.44
C MET A 100 -5.97 -1.73 8.58
N VAL A 101 -6.05 -3.05 8.64
CA VAL A 101 -7.11 -3.77 7.93
C VAL A 101 -8.47 -3.27 8.38
N GLY A 102 -8.65 -3.13 9.71
CA GLY A 102 -9.92 -2.64 10.23
C GLY A 102 -10.24 -1.24 9.76
N LYS A 103 -9.22 -0.36 9.71
CA LYS A 103 -9.43 0.99 9.24
C LYS A 103 -9.85 1.01 7.78
N LEU A 104 -9.21 0.18 6.96
CA LEU A 104 -9.56 0.11 5.55
C LEU A 104 -10.96 -0.43 5.37
N GLN A 105 -11.34 -1.43 6.15
CA GLN A 105 -12.69 -1.97 6.07
C GLN A 105 -13.72 -0.93 6.48
N TYR A 106 -13.40 -0.14 7.50
CA TYR A 106 -14.30 0.92 7.92
C TYR A 106 -14.56 1.90 6.78
N VAL A 107 -13.48 2.28 6.08
CA VAL A 107 -13.61 3.21 4.96
C VAL A 107 -14.39 2.56 3.83
N LEU A 108 -14.18 1.27 3.60
CA LEU A 108 -14.89 0.57 2.51
C LEU A 108 -16.38 0.49 2.77
N ARG A 109 -16.80 0.50 4.05
CA ARG A 109 -18.23 0.44 4.38
C ARG A 109 -18.92 1.78 4.24
N GLY A 110 -18.15 2.87 4.27
CA GLY A 110 -18.73 4.20 4.24
C GLY A 110 -18.25 5.01 3.07
N ASP A 111 -18.16 6.30 3.28
CA ASP A 111 -17.72 7.20 2.23
C ASP A 111 -16.21 7.21 2.20
N ALA A 112 -15.66 6.54 1.22
CA ALA A 112 -14.22 6.51 1.07
C ALA A 112 -13.70 7.88 0.65
N PRO A 113 -12.51 8.27 1.12
CA PRO A 113 -11.89 9.48 0.62
C PRO A 113 -11.68 9.37 -0.90
N PRO A 114 -11.60 10.50 -1.58
CA PRO A 114 -11.48 10.45 -3.04
C PRO A 114 -10.32 9.61 -3.55
N TRP A 115 -9.15 9.70 -2.88
CA TRP A 115 -8.01 8.94 -3.34
C TRP A 115 -8.26 7.44 -3.23
N LEU A 116 -8.92 7.02 -2.15
CA LEU A 116 -9.15 5.59 -1.94
C LEU A 116 -10.24 5.09 -2.87
N ALA A 117 -11.30 5.84 -3.03
CA ALA A 117 -12.38 5.44 -3.92
C ALA A 117 -11.87 5.29 -5.34
N LYS A 118 -11.01 6.20 -5.77
CA LYS A 118 -10.44 6.14 -7.10
C LYS A 118 -9.55 4.91 -7.24
N THR A 119 -8.76 4.64 -6.21
CA THR A 119 -7.86 3.49 -6.20
C THR A 119 -8.62 2.19 -6.32
N MET A 120 -9.77 2.11 -5.67
CA MET A 120 -10.59 0.91 -5.72
C MET A 120 -11.35 0.76 -7.02
N GLY A 121 -11.34 1.78 -7.86
CA GLY A 121 -12.11 1.74 -9.09
C GLY A 121 -13.59 1.84 -8.86
N THR A 122 -14.02 2.22 -7.67
CA THR A 122 -15.42 2.37 -7.36
C THR A 122 -15.94 3.68 -7.91
N PRO A 123 -17.08 3.67 -8.58
CA PRO A 123 -17.65 4.94 -9.06
C PRO A 123 -18.12 5.73 -7.87
N VAL A 124 -17.35 6.75 -7.54
CA VAL A 124 -17.68 7.60 -6.41
C VAL A 124 -18.74 8.59 -6.82
N ARG A 125 -19.66 8.85 -5.92
CA ARG A 125 -20.66 9.86 -6.21
C ARG A 125 -19.96 11.18 -6.43
N GLN A 126 -20.22 11.76 -7.58
CA GLN A 126 -19.54 12.97 -7.95
C GLN A 126 -19.73 14.08 -6.94
N ARG A 127 -20.95 14.20 -6.44
CA ARG A 127 -21.23 15.27 -5.50
C ARG A 127 -20.36 15.13 -4.24
N HIS A 128 -20.09 13.90 -3.85
CA HIS A 128 -19.27 13.68 -2.68
C HIS A 128 -17.85 14.13 -2.91
N ILE A 129 -17.33 13.82 -4.08
CA ILE A 129 -15.99 14.24 -4.43
C ILE A 129 -15.89 15.74 -4.44
N GLU A 130 -16.88 16.40 -5.01
CA GLU A 130 -16.87 17.84 -5.11
C GLU A 130 -16.85 18.48 -3.75
N GLN A 131 -17.61 17.94 -2.82
CA GLN A 131 -17.65 18.50 -1.48
C GLN A 131 -16.30 18.42 -0.81
N ILE A 132 -15.62 17.33 -1.01
CA ILE A 132 -14.31 17.15 -0.39
C ILE A 132 -13.28 18.01 -1.06
N ASP A 133 -13.35 18.12 -2.35
CA ASP A 133 -12.36 18.89 -3.10
C ASP A 133 -12.44 20.36 -2.78
N ASP A 134 -13.56 20.81 -2.31
CA ASP A 134 -13.70 22.21 -1.94
C ASP A 134 -12.82 22.58 -0.76
N GLU A 135 -12.31 21.61 -0.06
CA GLU A 135 -11.42 21.87 1.02
C GLU A 135 -10.08 22.35 0.52
#